data_09ace49c7b96bbecb465153ee5a16394
#
_entry.id   09ace49c7b96bbecb465153ee5a16394
#
_cell.length_a   1.000
_cell.length_b   1.000
_cell.length_c   1.000
_cell.angle_alpha   90.00
_cell.angle_beta   90.00
_cell.angle_gamma   90.00
#
_symmetry.space_group_name_H-M   'P 1'
#
loop_
_entity.id
_entity.type
_entity.pdbx_description
1 polymer ?
#
loop_
_entity_poly.entity_id
_entity_poly.type
_entity_poly.pdbx_seq_one_letter_code
_entity_poly.pdbx_strand_id
1 'polypeptide(L)'
;HVLIHTAAQPSHDLAASRPFDDFDVNAVGTLNLLEATRLSNPETIFVHMSTNKVYGDAPNNIKLVERETRWDYDDDKYKEGIKESFTIDQSKHSLFGASKVAADIMVQEYGRYFGMKSCVLRGGCLTGPNHSGVELHGFLSYLIKCNLEQKKYTIFGYKGKQVRDNIHSHDVVSFIKEFINAPRIAEVYNIGGG
;
A
#
# COMPACT_ATOMS: atom_id res chain seq x y z
N HIS A 1 16.77 14.62 -10.25
CA HIS A 1 16.89 13.86 -9.00
C HIS A 1 15.62 13.06 -8.74
N VAL A 2 15.73 11.97 -7.98
CA VAL A 2 14.60 11.10 -7.59
C VAL A 2 14.72 10.76 -6.11
N LEU A 3 13.61 10.83 -5.38
CA LEU A 3 13.47 10.34 -4.02
C LEU A 3 12.40 9.26 -4.00
N ILE A 4 12.77 8.05 -3.62
CA ILE A 4 11.84 6.92 -3.44
C ILE A 4 11.70 6.68 -1.94
N HIS A 5 10.53 7.05 -1.39
CA HIS A 5 10.26 6.96 0.04
C HIS A 5 9.61 5.62 0.38
N THR A 6 10.42 4.72 0.92
CA THR A 6 10.00 3.37 1.35
C THR A 6 10.00 3.19 2.87
N ALA A 7 10.50 4.18 3.62
CA ALA A 7 10.54 4.08 5.07
C ALA A 7 9.13 4.13 5.66
N ALA A 8 8.82 3.18 6.51
CA ALA A 8 7.54 3.11 7.21
C ALA A 8 7.65 2.24 8.48
N GLN A 9 6.75 2.47 9.43
CA GLN A 9 6.38 1.52 10.45
C GLN A 9 5.21 0.68 9.89
N PRO A 10 5.37 -0.63 9.60
CA PRO A 10 4.35 -1.39 8.86
C PRO A 10 3.40 -2.22 9.74
N SER A 11 3.63 -2.28 11.05
CA SER A 11 2.90 -3.18 11.95
C SER A 11 1.64 -2.54 12.51
N HIS A 12 0.49 -3.20 12.31
CA HIS A 12 -0.79 -2.79 12.92
C HIS A 12 -0.76 -2.87 14.45
N ASP A 13 -0.11 -3.91 15.01
CA ASP A 13 -0.04 -4.13 16.46
C ASP A 13 0.87 -3.08 17.12
N LEU A 14 1.99 -2.75 16.48
CA LEU A 14 2.88 -1.70 16.97
C LEU A 14 2.17 -0.33 16.90
N ALA A 15 1.45 -0.02 15.85
CA ALA A 15 0.66 1.20 15.74
C ALA A 15 -0.37 1.31 16.87
N ALA A 16 -1.04 0.22 17.23
CA ALA A 16 -2.02 0.20 18.32
C ALA A 16 -1.36 0.38 19.70
N SER A 17 -0.18 -0.16 19.92
CA SER A 17 0.54 -0.07 21.20
C SER A 17 1.38 1.22 21.33
N ARG A 18 1.87 1.78 20.23
CA ARG A 18 2.75 2.97 20.17
C ARG A 18 2.28 3.93 19.05
N PRO A 19 1.09 4.56 19.19
CA PRO A 19 0.49 5.35 18.13
C PRO A 19 1.30 6.60 17.74
N PHE A 20 2.00 7.22 18.66
CA PHE A 20 2.87 8.37 18.36
C PHE A 20 4.03 7.94 17.47
N ASP A 21 4.71 6.83 17.76
CA ASP A 21 5.82 6.35 16.94
C ASP A 21 5.37 5.98 15.53
N ASP A 22 4.19 5.37 15.40
CA ASP A 22 3.61 5.05 14.09
C ASP A 22 3.34 6.32 13.29
N PHE A 23 2.70 7.31 13.90
CA PHE A 23 2.37 8.56 13.24
C PHE A 23 3.62 9.39 12.89
N ASP A 24 4.59 9.45 13.79
CA ASP A 24 5.85 10.17 13.58
C ASP A 24 6.65 9.57 12.43
N VAL A 25 6.76 8.23 12.36
CA VAL A 25 7.48 7.58 11.27
C VAL A 25 6.74 7.72 9.94
N ASN A 26 5.42 7.42 9.93
CA ASN A 26 4.67 7.33 8.68
C ASN A 26 4.24 8.69 8.15
N ALA A 27 3.69 9.57 8.98
CA ALA A 27 3.14 10.85 8.56
C ALA A 27 4.16 11.99 8.69
N VAL A 28 4.72 12.20 9.89
CA VAL A 28 5.68 13.29 10.12
C VAL A 28 6.97 13.07 9.35
N GLY A 29 7.48 11.82 9.30
CA GLY A 29 8.65 11.46 8.50
C GLY A 29 8.45 11.75 7.01
N THR A 30 7.25 11.45 6.46
CA THR A 30 6.91 11.79 5.08
C THR A 30 6.86 13.31 4.87
N LEU A 31 6.23 14.06 5.78
CA LEU A 31 6.17 15.50 5.72
C LEU A 31 7.58 16.14 5.74
N ASN A 32 8.46 15.65 6.61
CA ASN A 32 9.85 16.13 6.69
C ASN A 32 10.60 15.93 5.37
N LEU A 33 10.43 14.77 4.71
CA LEU A 33 11.04 14.49 3.42
C LEU A 33 10.45 15.37 2.30
N LEU A 34 9.14 15.57 2.28
CA LEU A 34 8.47 16.46 1.34
C LEU A 34 8.98 17.89 1.46
N GLU A 35 9.04 18.42 2.70
CA GLU A 35 9.48 19.79 2.96
C GLU A 35 10.98 19.96 2.65
N ALA A 36 11.82 19.01 3.04
CA ALA A 36 13.23 19.02 2.67
C ALA A 36 13.42 19.00 1.13
N THR A 37 12.63 18.19 0.42
CA THR A 37 12.68 18.11 -1.05
C THR A 37 12.24 19.43 -1.67
N ARG A 38 11.12 20.00 -1.23
CA ARG A 38 10.57 21.27 -1.72
C ARG A 38 11.57 22.42 -1.56
N LEU A 39 12.22 22.49 -0.40
CA LEU A 39 13.14 23.58 -0.08
C LEU A 39 14.50 23.44 -0.75
N SER A 40 15.00 22.21 -0.95
CA SER A 40 16.33 21.98 -1.49
C SER A 40 16.34 21.80 -3.01
N ASN A 41 15.38 21.06 -3.56
CA ASN A 41 15.28 20.78 -5.00
C ASN A 41 13.85 20.38 -5.40
N PRO A 42 12.96 21.35 -5.67
CA PRO A 42 11.54 21.10 -5.99
C PRO A 42 11.34 20.32 -7.30
N GLU A 43 12.34 20.23 -8.17
CA GLU A 43 12.30 19.43 -9.40
C GLU A 43 12.55 17.92 -9.15
N THR A 44 12.84 17.53 -7.91
CA THR A 44 13.00 16.11 -7.55
C THR A 44 11.69 15.37 -7.73
N ILE A 45 11.73 14.23 -8.43
CA ILE A 45 10.60 13.31 -8.55
C ILE A 45 10.43 12.59 -7.21
N PHE A 46 9.26 12.72 -6.59
CA PHE A 46 8.95 12.11 -5.29
C PHE A 46 8.01 10.92 -5.46
N VAL A 47 8.50 9.72 -5.16
CA VAL A 47 7.71 8.47 -5.21
C VAL A 47 7.47 7.98 -3.79
N HIS A 48 6.19 7.89 -3.37
CA HIS A 48 5.81 7.41 -2.04
C HIS A 48 5.21 6.00 -2.10
N MET A 49 5.79 5.08 -1.34
CA MET A 49 5.20 3.75 -1.14
C MET A 49 4.06 3.84 -0.11
N SER A 50 2.85 3.97 -0.62
CA SER A 50 1.61 3.96 0.15
C SER A 50 1.09 2.51 0.32
N THR A 51 -0.18 2.34 0.62
CA THR A 51 -0.78 1.02 0.87
C THR A 51 -2.26 1.01 0.50
N ASN A 52 -2.81 -0.15 0.17
CA ASN A 52 -4.25 -0.34 0.02
C ASN A 52 -5.04 -0.08 1.32
N LYS A 53 -4.36 -0.03 2.50
CA LYS A 53 -5.00 0.27 3.80
C LYS A 53 -5.54 1.69 3.89
N VAL A 54 -5.19 2.57 2.96
CA VAL A 54 -5.81 3.90 2.85
C VAL A 54 -7.31 3.83 2.56
N TYR A 55 -7.82 2.75 1.99
CA TYR A 55 -9.25 2.52 1.78
C TYR A 55 -9.96 1.95 3.03
N GLY A 56 -9.20 1.57 4.06
CA GLY A 56 -9.75 0.96 5.26
C GLY A 56 -10.47 -0.36 4.98
N ASP A 57 -11.55 -0.58 5.72
CA ASP A 57 -12.40 -1.77 5.59
C ASP A 57 -13.54 -1.58 4.57
N ALA A 58 -13.70 -0.40 3.96
CA ALA A 58 -14.78 -0.11 3.03
C ALA A 58 -14.88 -1.11 1.85
N PRO A 59 -13.75 -1.60 1.25
CA PRO A 59 -13.82 -2.63 0.22
C PRO A 59 -14.45 -3.95 0.69
N ASN A 60 -14.34 -4.27 1.98
CA ASN A 60 -14.93 -5.49 2.56
C ASN A 60 -16.46 -5.40 2.73
N ASN A 61 -17.04 -4.19 2.62
CA ASN A 61 -18.49 -3.98 2.69
C ASN A 61 -19.17 -4.15 1.31
N ILE A 62 -18.40 -4.30 0.25
CA ILE A 62 -18.92 -4.62 -1.07
C ILE A 62 -19.42 -6.06 -1.04
N LYS A 63 -20.63 -6.28 -1.56
CA LYS A 63 -21.22 -7.61 -1.61
C LYS A 63 -20.29 -8.60 -2.31
N LEU A 64 -20.11 -9.77 -1.73
CA LEU A 64 -19.27 -10.84 -2.26
C LEU A 64 -20.12 -12.03 -2.71
N VAL A 65 -19.65 -12.70 -3.75
CA VAL A 65 -20.15 -13.99 -4.21
C VAL A 65 -19.04 -15.05 -4.08
N GLU A 66 -19.41 -16.19 -3.49
CA GLU A 66 -18.50 -17.35 -3.40
C GLU A 66 -18.44 -18.07 -4.75
N ARG A 67 -17.23 -18.20 -5.31
CA ARG A 67 -16.95 -19.04 -6.47
C ARG A 67 -16.31 -20.36 -6.04
N GLU A 68 -16.00 -21.22 -7.00
CA GLU A 68 -15.37 -22.49 -6.72
C GLU A 68 -14.05 -22.37 -5.96
N THR A 69 -13.18 -21.46 -6.40
CA THR A 69 -11.82 -21.29 -5.88
C THR A 69 -11.54 -19.97 -5.16
N ARG A 70 -12.43 -18.98 -5.27
CA ARG A 70 -12.22 -17.62 -4.75
C ARG A 70 -13.52 -16.93 -4.39
N TRP A 71 -13.43 -15.85 -3.66
CA TRP A 71 -14.48 -14.85 -3.53
C TRP A 71 -14.31 -13.76 -4.59
N ASP A 72 -15.41 -13.31 -5.19
CA ASP A 72 -15.43 -12.17 -6.11
C ASP A 72 -16.42 -11.11 -5.62
N TYR A 73 -16.28 -9.88 -6.10
CA TYR A 73 -17.31 -8.87 -5.90
C TYR A 73 -18.58 -9.23 -6.72
N ASP A 74 -19.73 -9.17 -6.06
CA ASP A 74 -21.05 -9.37 -6.66
C ASP A 74 -21.64 -8.00 -7.10
N ASP A 75 -20.82 -7.22 -7.79
CA ASP A 75 -21.16 -5.89 -8.33
C ASP A 75 -20.28 -5.61 -9.55
N ASP A 76 -20.94 -5.37 -10.68
CA ASP A 76 -20.26 -5.12 -11.97
C ASP A 76 -19.30 -3.93 -11.92
N LYS A 77 -19.58 -2.94 -11.07
CA LYS A 77 -18.72 -1.76 -10.85
C LYS A 77 -17.32 -2.13 -10.37
N TYR A 78 -17.18 -3.25 -9.66
CA TYR A 78 -15.93 -3.68 -9.03
C TYR A 78 -15.35 -4.96 -9.64
N LYS A 79 -15.83 -5.39 -10.81
CA LYS A 79 -15.31 -6.59 -11.48
C LYS A 79 -13.80 -6.52 -11.75
N GLU A 80 -13.30 -5.32 -12.05
CA GLU A 80 -11.89 -5.06 -12.34
C GLU A 80 -11.11 -4.56 -11.10
N GLY A 81 -11.73 -4.63 -9.92
CA GLY A 81 -11.11 -4.20 -8.66
C GLY A 81 -11.51 -2.79 -8.21
N ILE A 82 -10.77 -2.28 -7.25
CA ILE A 82 -11.00 -0.99 -6.59
C ILE A 82 -10.20 0.09 -7.33
N LYS A 83 -10.88 1.15 -7.76
CA LYS A 83 -10.25 2.31 -8.41
C LYS A 83 -9.62 3.24 -7.38
N GLU A 84 -8.66 4.05 -7.82
CA GLU A 84 -8.00 5.07 -6.99
C GLU A 84 -8.96 6.13 -6.44
N SER A 85 -10.07 6.35 -7.13
CA SER A 85 -11.17 7.24 -6.71
C SER A 85 -12.11 6.63 -5.67
N PHE A 86 -11.85 5.40 -5.21
CA PHE A 86 -12.64 4.79 -4.14
C PHE A 86 -12.49 5.60 -2.85
N THR A 87 -13.58 5.68 -2.06
CA THR A 87 -13.59 6.47 -0.84
C THR A 87 -12.54 6.02 0.16
N ILE A 88 -11.93 6.99 0.84
CA ILE A 88 -11.07 6.78 2.02
C ILE A 88 -11.78 7.19 3.31
N ASP A 89 -13.00 7.75 3.21
CA ASP A 89 -13.78 8.23 4.33
C ASP A 89 -14.70 7.16 4.90
N GLN A 90 -15.15 7.38 6.14
CA GLN A 90 -16.18 6.60 6.85
C GLN A 90 -15.91 5.10 6.85
N SER A 91 -14.64 4.75 6.99
CA SER A 91 -14.16 3.39 7.04
C SER A 91 -13.16 3.22 8.19
N LYS A 92 -13.11 2.03 8.76
CA LYS A 92 -12.13 1.70 9.80
C LYS A 92 -10.77 1.42 9.13
N HIS A 93 -9.76 2.23 9.45
CA HIS A 93 -8.42 2.15 8.84
C HIS A 93 -7.37 1.42 9.69
N SER A 94 -7.59 1.22 10.96
CA SER A 94 -6.56 1.06 12.00
C SER A 94 -5.69 2.33 12.16
N LEU A 95 -4.92 2.41 13.24
CA LEU A 95 -4.00 3.56 13.44
C LEU A 95 -2.91 3.60 12.39
N PHE A 96 -2.33 2.45 12.02
CA PHE A 96 -1.41 2.33 10.90
C PHE A 96 -2.00 2.84 9.58
N GLY A 97 -3.22 2.42 9.24
CA GLY A 97 -3.90 2.90 8.03
C GLY A 97 -4.12 4.41 8.07
N ALA A 98 -4.49 4.97 9.21
CA ALA A 98 -4.71 6.41 9.38
C ALA A 98 -3.43 7.23 9.18
N SER A 99 -2.30 6.81 9.75
CA SER A 99 -1.00 7.48 9.53
C SER A 99 -0.55 7.40 8.06
N LYS A 100 -0.81 6.28 7.40
CA LYS A 100 -0.53 6.12 5.96
C LYS A 100 -1.47 6.97 5.08
N VAL A 101 -2.75 7.16 5.46
CA VAL A 101 -3.67 8.10 4.79
C VAL A 101 -3.14 9.51 4.89
N ALA A 102 -2.70 9.94 6.08
CA ALA A 102 -2.13 11.28 6.26
C ALA A 102 -0.92 11.50 5.33
N ALA A 103 0.02 10.56 5.28
CA ALA A 103 1.16 10.60 4.38
C ALA A 103 0.76 10.63 2.90
N ASP A 104 -0.17 9.75 2.49
CA ASP A 104 -0.67 9.64 1.12
C ASP A 104 -1.27 10.97 0.62
N ILE A 105 -2.15 11.57 1.42
CA ILE A 105 -2.78 12.86 1.10
C ILE A 105 -1.74 13.99 1.08
N MET A 106 -0.79 14.03 2.02
CA MET A 106 0.26 15.04 2.03
C MET A 106 1.10 15.03 0.76
N VAL A 107 1.48 13.85 0.25
CA VAL A 107 2.22 13.74 -1.02
C VAL A 107 1.41 14.30 -2.19
N GLN A 108 0.12 14.01 -2.25
CA GLN A 108 -0.77 14.55 -3.28
C GLN A 108 -0.88 16.09 -3.17
N GLU A 109 -1.05 16.63 -1.96
CA GLU A 109 -1.19 18.09 -1.75
C GLU A 109 0.11 18.82 -2.07
N TYR A 110 1.28 18.27 -1.75
CA TYR A 110 2.55 18.88 -2.17
C TYR A 110 2.69 18.93 -3.70
N GLY A 111 2.21 17.92 -4.40
CA GLY A 111 2.11 17.96 -5.85
C GLY A 111 1.16 19.07 -6.33
N ARG A 112 -0.05 19.13 -5.79
CA ARG A 112 -1.09 20.11 -6.20
C ARG A 112 -0.71 21.56 -5.87
N TYR A 113 -0.21 21.82 -4.65
CA TYR A 113 0.11 23.18 -4.19
C TYR A 113 1.44 23.71 -4.71
N PHE A 114 2.46 22.84 -4.82
CA PHE A 114 3.81 23.26 -5.15
C PHE A 114 4.29 22.80 -6.53
N GLY A 115 3.44 22.09 -7.28
CA GLY A 115 3.79 21.58 -8.61
C GLY A 115 4.84 20.47 -8.60
N MET A 116 5.09 19.84 -7.45
CA MET A 116 6.08 18.77 -7.34
C MET A 116 5.65 17.53 -8.15
N LYS A 117 6.57 17.01 -8.94
CA LYS A 117 6.38 15.73 -9.64
C LYS A 117 6.35 14.62 -8.62
N SER A 118 5.15 14.10 -8.33
CA SER A 118 4.96 13.12 -7.25
C SER A 118 3.94 12.05 -7.58
N CYS A 119 4.14 10.87 -7.04
CA CYS A 119 3.10 9.85 -7.02
C CYS A 119 3.06 9.10 -5.70
N VAL A 120 1.88 8.57 -5.39
CA VAL A 120 1.64 7.59 -4.34
C VAL A 120 1.30 6.25 -4.96
N LEU A 121 1.96 5.19 -4.50
CA LEU A 121 1.76 3.82 -4.96
C LEU A 121 1.05 3.04 -3.86
N ARG A 122 -0.26 2.81 -4.04
CA ARG A 122 -1.11 2.08 -3.09
C ARG A 122 -0.99 0.59 -3.36
N GLY A 123 0.02 -0.02 -2.73
CA GLY A 123 0.32 -1.45 -2.91
C GLY A 123 -0.56 -2.37 -2.08
N GLY A 124 -0.86 -3.53 -2.64
CA GLY A 124 -1.44 -4.68 -1.95
C GLY A 124 -0.38 -5.51 -1.22
N CYS A 125 -0.26 -6.78 -1.57
CA CYS A 125 0.73 -7.69 -1.02
C CYS A 125 2.01 -7.67 -1.87
N LEU A 126 2.96 -6.81 -1.53
CA LEU A 126 4.27 -6.79 -2.18
C LEU A 126 5.05 -8.04 -1.78
N THR A 127 5.64 -8.71 -2.75
CA THR A 127 6.43 -9.92 -2.56
C THR A 127 7.71 -9.88 -3.38
N GLY A 128 8.61 -10.83 -3.16
CA GLY A 128 9.87 -10.91 -3.90
C GLY A 128 10.89 -11.78 -3.18
N PRO A 129 12.05 -12.04 -3.79
CA PRO A 129 13.04 -13.00 -3.28
C PRO A 129 13.63 -12.62 -1.92
N ASN A 130 13.65 -11.32 -1.58
CA ASN A 130 14.19 -10.81 -0.31
C ASN A 130 13.09 -10.52 0.73
N HIS A 131 11.85 -10.96 0.48
CA HIS A 131 10.76 -10.71 1.41
C HIS A 131 10.77 -11.73 2.56
N SER A 132 11.04 -11.28 3.77
CA SER A 132 10.96 -12.10 4.98
C SER A 132 9.52 -12.21 5.46
N GLY A 133 8.89 -13.37 5.27
CA GLY A 133 7.53 -13.64 5.72
C GLY A 133 7.49 -14.14 7.16
N VAL A 134 6.52 -13.63 7.92
CA VAL A 134 6.12 -14.12 9.25
C VAL A 134 4.61 -14.42 9.26
N GLU A 135 4.12 -15.13 10.27
CA GLU A 135 2.74 -15.65 10.29
C GLU A 135 1.66 -14.61 9.98
N LEU A 136 1.81 -13.39 10.47
CA LEU A 136 0.83 -12.31 10.28
C LEU A 136 1.22 -11.28 9.21
N HIS A 137 2.40 -11.45 8.58
CA HIS A 137 2.87 -10.53 7.56
C HIS A 137 3.71 -11.23 6.50
N GLY A 138 3.41 -10.97 5.21
CA GLY A 138 4.11 -11.60 4.10
C GLY A 138 3.70 -13.06 3.90
N PHE A 139 2.40 -13.31 3.81
CA PHE A 139 1.80 -14.65 3.80
C PHE A 139 2.43 -15.59 2.79
N LEU A 140 2.77 -15.13 1.58
CA LEU A 140 3.32 -16.00 0.52
C LEU A 140 4.72 -16.52 0.91
N SER A 141 5.61 -15.64 1.36
CA SER A 141 6.94 -16.03 1.83
C SER A 141 6.85 -16.93 3.06
N TYR A 142 5.92 -16.65 3.97
CA TYR A 142 5.68 -17.49 5.15
C TYR A 142 5.11 -18.87 4.79
N LEU A 143 4.18 -18.94 3.83
CA LEU A 143 3.65 -20.20 3.30
C LEU A 143 4.77 -21.08 2.72
N ILE A 144 5.65 -20.48 1.90
CA ILE A 144 6.80 -21.19 1.33
C ILE A 144 7.74 -21.69 2.45
N LYS A 145 8.04 -20.82 3.43
CA LYS A 145 8.87 -21.18 4.58
C LYS A 145 8.26 -22.34 5.37
N CYS A 146 6.97 -22.29 5.70
CA CYS A 146 6.29 -23.38 6.40
C CYS A 146 6.35 -24.70 5.62
N ASN A 147 6.20 -24.62 4.29
CA ASN A 147 6.29 -25.81 3.42
C ASN A 147 7.70 -26.41 3.46
N LEU A 148 8.74 -25.61 3.30
CA LEU A 148 10.13 -26.08 3.35
C LEU A 148 10.52 -26.65 4.73
N GLU A 149 10.03 -26.04 5.81
CA GLU A 149 10.29 -26.47 7.18
C GLU A 149 9.31 -27.55 7.67
N GLN A 150 8.38 -28.01 6.81
CA GLN A 150 7.31 -28.98 7.14
C GLN A 150 6.47 -28.53 8.35
N LYS A 151 6.28 -27.24 8.51
CA LYS A 151 5.45 -26.64 9.56
C LYS A 151 4.00 -26.48 9.09
N LYS A 152 3.06 -26.54 10.05
CA LYS A 152 1.67 -26.25 9.78
C LYS A 152 1.52 -24.80 9.35
N TYR A 153 0.85 -24.56 8.22
CA TYR A 153 0.37 -23.25 7.80
C TYR A 153 -1.13 -23.12 8.06
N THR A 154 -1.57 -22.01 8.64
CA THR A 154 -3.00 -21.77 8.93
C THR A 154 -3.54 -20.70 7.99
N ILE A 155 -4.61 -21.03 7.25
CA ILE A 155 -5.35 -20.07 6.42
C ILE A 155 -6.49 -19.51 7.27
N PHE A 156 -6.52 -18.18 7.43
CA PHE A 156 -7.48 -17.50 8.28
C PHE A 156 -8.71 -17.02 7.49
N GLY A 157 -9.88 -17.55 7.83
CA GLY A 157 -11.17 -17.07 7.34
C GLY A 157 -11.49 -17.38 5.87
N TYR A 158 -12.61 -16.85 5.42
CA TYR A 158 -13.09 -16.93 4.03
C TYR A 158 -13.14 -18.35 3.46
N LYS A 159 -13.32 -19.37 4.29
CA LYS A 159 -13.28 -20.80 3.89
C LYS A 159 -12.01 -21.21 3.13
N GLY A 160 -10.89 -20.55 3.40
CA GLY A 160 -9.63 -20.78 2.71
C GLY A 160 -9.54 -20.17 1.30
N LYS A 161 -10.56 -19.43 0.85
CA LYS A 161 -10.64 -18.84 -0.50
C LYS A 161 -10.34 -17.35 -0.50
N GLN A 162 -9.41 -16.90 0.35
CA GLN A 162 -9.02 -15.50 0.41
C GLN A 162 -8.46 -15.01 -0.92
N VAL A 163 -8.86 -13.80 -1.32
CA VAL A 163 -8.29 -13.09 -2.45
C VAL A 163 -7.29 -12.06 -1.94
N ARG A 164 -6.10 -12.04 -2.54
CA ARG A 164 -5.03 -11.10 -2.25
C ARG A 164 -4.46 -10.60 -3.56
N ASP A 165 -4.30 -9.30 -3.66
CA ASP A 165 -3.61 -8.69 -4.79
C ASP A 165 -2.11 -8.72 -4.52
N ASN A 166 -1.41 -9.61 -5.20
CA ASN A 166 0.03 -9.81 -5.04
C ASN A 166 0.77 -9.14 -6.20
N ILE A 167 1.85 -8.46 -5.89
CA ILE A 167 2.75 -7.89 -6.90
C ILE A 167 4.20 -8.24 -6.57
N HIS A 168 4.97 -8.62 -7.58
CA HIS A 168 6.40 -8.88 -7.41
C HIS A 168 7.18 -7.56 -7.35
N SER A 169 8.21 -7.50 -6.51
CA SER A 169 9.05 -6.31 -6.34
C SER A 169 9.70 -5.82 -7.64
N HIS A 170 10.01 -6.72 -8.57
CA HIS A 170 10.51 -6.37 -9.90
C HIS A 170 9.51 -5.50 -10.67
N ASP A 171 8.21 -5.84 -10.62
CA ASP A 171 7.17 -5.11 -11.34
C ASP A 171 6.95 -3.72 -10.71
N VAL A 172 7.02 -3.62 -9.37
CA VAL A 172 7.01 -2.33 -8.68
C VAL A 172 8.17 -1.45 -9.12
N VAL A 173 9.38 -2.00 -9.19
CA VAL A 173 10.57 -1.26 -9.65
C VAL A 173 10.43 -0.85 -11.12
N SER A 174 9.87 -1.71 -11.96
CA SER A 174 9.61 -1.40 -13.38
C SER A 174 8.59 -0.27 -13.51
N PHE A 175 7.51 -0.29 -12.74
CA PHE A 175 6.54 0.81 -12.68
C PHE A 175 7.20 2.13 -12.25
N ILE A 176 8.01 2.11 -11.18
CA ILE A 176 8.74 3.30 -10.71
C ILE A 176 9.65 3.86 -11.82
N LYS A 177 10.35 3.02 -12.57
CA LYS A 177 11.18 3.45 -13.70
C LYS A 177 10.36 4.15 -14.78
N GLU A 178 9.20 3.60 -15.14
CA GLU A 178 8.30 4.23 -16.11
C GLU A 178 7.78 5.58 -15.61
N PHE A 179 7.41 5.68 -14.33
CA PHE A 179 7.02 6.97 -13.76
C PHE A 179 8.16 7.99 -13.76
N ILE A 180 9.39 7.58 -13.48
CA ILE A 180 10.58 8.46 -13.53
C ILE A 180 10.85 8.97 -14.96
N ASN A 181 10.62 8.13 -15.98
CA ASN A 181 10.80 8.51 -17.38
C ASN A 181 9.75 9.53 -17.87
N ALA A 182 8.53 9.47 -17.32
CA ALA A 182 7.42 10.36 -17.66
C ALA A 182 6.67 10.83 -16.41
N PRO A 183 7.34 11.64 -15.55
CA PRO A 183 6.77 12.02 -14.26
C PRO A 183 5.60 12.99 -14.42
N ARG A 184 4.59 12.83 -13.56
CA ARG A 184 3.40 13.66 -13.46
C ARG A 184 3.27 14.26 -12.08
N ILE A 185 2.31 15.15 -11.89
CA ILE A 185 2.07 15.88 -10.65
C ILE A 185 0.93 15.22 -9.89
N ALA A 186 1.15 14.92 -8.61
CA ALA A 186 0.13 14.46 -7.66
C ALA A 186 -0.64 13.20 -8.09
N GLU A 187 0.04 12.27 -8.76
CA GLU A 187 -0.60 11.05 -9.25
C GLU A 187 -0.80 9.99 -8.16
N VAL A 188 -1.85 9.22 -8.32
CA VAL A 188 -2.20 8.10 -7.43
C VAL A 188 -2.38 6.84 -8.27
N TYR A 189 -1.75 5.75 -7.84
CA TYR A 189 -1.87 4.47 -8.52
C TYR A 189 -2.11 3.34 -7.51
N ASN A 190 -3.11 2.52 -7.78
CA ASN A 190 -3.17 1.19 -7.20
C ASN A 190 -2.18 0.29 -7.92
N ILE A 191 -1.26 -0.30 -7.19
CA ILE A 191 -0.28 -1.23 -7.76
C ILE A 191 -0.56 -2.65 -7.28
N GLY A 192 -0.80 -3.53 -8.22
CA GLY A 192 -1.14 -4.93 -7.99
C GLY A 192 -0.67 -5.81 -9.14
N GLY A 193 -0.82 -7.12 -8.98
CA GLY A 193 -0.42 -8.09 -9.99
C GLY A 193 -1.52 -8.51 -10.96
N GLY A 194 -2.76 -8.03 -10.73
CA GLY A 194 -3.93 -8.36 -11.56
C GLY A 194 -4.64 -9.64 -11.16
#